data_0f203ac26218ac5eb61a350ebcfe47b9
#
_entry.id   0f203ac26218ac5eb61a350ebcfe47b9
#
_cell.length_a   1.000
_cell.length_b   1.000
_cell.length_c   1.000
_cell.angle_alpha   90.00
_cell.angle_beta   90.00
_cell.angle_gamma   90.00
#
_symmetry.space_group_name_H-M   'P 1'
#
loop_
_entity.id
_entity.type
_entity.pdbx_description
1 polymer ?
#
loop_
_entity_poly.entity_id
_entity_poly.type
_entity_poly.pdbx_seq_one_letter_code
_entity_poly.pdbx_strand_id
1 'polypeptide(L)'
;MGVYPKNEDGEFAERAVHELTYEISEEKNYYENEAYRQLKEWILAQEGSLEDSSVKDIIQPLIEAFFSSPWAYKARLTELGDKYAIPADVIKTASRWLEEEETAVDNLADVMDDIESHPSRLVNLINHIDQELFGEKIVIFTDQIETFNAYYKVFKDVFGDEVTGFAESINRDKAEVNIYRFQSDPNCKMLICDKSGGEGRNLQIADYVIHLDLPWNINTIEQRIGRLDRMGRNVKKPVTSVVIHSVDSYEEQLFKFWNDGLNVFCQSLSGLEIIMNDINNKIKESIKTDFEFGLYRLIPELIKEAEKMRETVQREQIFDTAAMRFRPLYLQLEKFIVVQLSRHKFNLFIMNRYM
;
A
#
# COMPACT_ATOMS: atom_id res chain seq x y z
N MET A 1 12.59 12.73 -0.88
CA MET A 1 13.12 12.23 0.41
C MET A 1 14.34 11.39 0.08
N GLY A 2 15.51 11.70 0.68
CA GLY A 2 16.72 10.98 0.36
C GLY A 2 16.66 9.53 0.83
N VAL A 3 17.23 8.61 0.05
CA VAL A 3 17.57 7.28 0.55
C VAL A 3 18.55 7.51 1.68
N TYR A 4 18.14 7.25 2.90
CA TYR A 4 19.06 7.21 4.00
C TYR A 4 19.86 5.92 3.86
N PRO A 5 21.21 5.99 3.74
CA PRO A 5 22.00 4.78 3.76
C PRO A 5 21.66 4.04 5.06
N LYS A 6 21.47 2.72 5.00
CA LYS A 6 21.52 1.89 6.21
C LYS A 6 22.85 2.23 6.86
N ASN A 7 22.83 2.85 8.03
CA ASN A 7 24.04 2.99 8.82
C ASN A 7 24.39 1.60 9.33
N GLU A 8 25.68 1.37 9.60
CA GLU A 8 26.13 0.16 10.31
C GLU A 8 25.38 -0.02 11.65
N ASP A 9 24.78 1.06 12.18
CA ASP A 9 23.98 1.09 13.41
C ASP A 9 22.44 0.93 13.17
N GLY A 10 21.97 0.69 11.94
CA GLY A 10 20.60 0.34 11.61
C GLY A 10 19.54 1.40 11.94
N GLU A 11 19.58 2.57 11.31
CA GLU A 11 18.57 3.64 11.53
C GLU A 11 17.15 3.26 11.09
N PHE A 12 17.00 2.31 10.15
CA PHE A 12 15.72 1.79 9.69
C PHE A 12 15.65 0.28 9.86
N ALA A 13 14.47 -0.21 10.22
CA ALA A 13 14.24 -1.63 10.32
C ALA A 13 14.29 -2.29 8.93
N GLU A 14 14.60 -3.58 8.90
CA GLU A 14 14.41 -4.39 7.71
C GLU A 14 12.91 -4.48 7.39
N ARG A 15 12.58 -4.51 6.10
CA ARG A 15 11.20 -4.71 5.63
C ARG A 15 11.06 -6.14 5.13
N ALA A 16 9.94 -6.76 5.45
CA ALA A 16 9.57 -8.10 4.99
C ALA A 16 8.14 -8.11 4.46
N VAL A 17 7.83 -9.09 3.64
CA VAL A 17 6.46 -9.35 3.16
C VAL A 17 6.06 -10.77 3.53
N HIS A 18 4.81 -10.90 3.96
CA HIS A 18 4.12 -12.17 4.15
C HIS A 18 2.88 -12.18 3.27
N GLU A 19 2.79 -13.16 2.38
CA GLU A 19 1.70 -13.34 1.45
C GLU A 19 0.65 -14.25 2.08
N LEU A 20 -0.57 -13.76 2.23
CA LEU A 20 -1.71 -14.52 2.71
C LEU A 20 -2.70 -14.70 1.56
N THR A 21 -2.87 -15.94 1.11
CA THR A 21 -3.69 -16.24 -0.07
C THR A 21 -4.93 -17.02 0.27
N TYR A 22 -5.98 -16.82 -0.53
CA TYR A 22 -7.18 -17.65 -0.53
C TYR A 22 -7.66 -17.86 -1.97
N GLU A 23 -8.47 -18.88 -2.17
CA GLU A 23 -8.98 -19.23 -3.50
C GLU A 23 -10.44 -18.82 -3.64
N ILE A 24 -10.75 -18.11 -4.73
CA ILE A 24 -12.14 -17.86 -5.15
C ILE A 24 -12.59 -19.03 -6.05
N SER A 25 -13.48 -19.89 -5.54
CA SER A 25 -13.91 -21.09 -6.27
C SER A 25 -15.43 -21.28 -6.28
N GLU A 26 -15.93 -21.95 -7.32
CA GLU A 26 -17.37 -22.25 -7.43
C GLU A 26 -17.87 -23.17 -6.32
N GLU A 27 -16.98 -24.03 -5.78
CA GLU A 27 -17.34 -25.03 -4.77
C GLU A 27 -17.44 -24.45 -3.36
N LYS A 28 -16.61 -23.44 -3.03
CA LYS A 28 -16.40 -22.98 -1.65
C LYS A 28 -16.97 -21.60 -1.35
N ASN A 29 -16.93 -20.70 -2.34
CA ASN A 29 -17.42 -19.31 -2.23
C ASN A 29 -18.13 -18.89 -3.52
N TYR A 30 -19.24 -19.57 -3.78
CA TYR A 30 -19.98 -19.49 -5.04
C TYR A 30 -20.33 -18.06 -5.45
N TYR A 31 -20.86 -17.25 -4.55
CA TYR A 31 -21.31 -15.90 -4.91
C TYR A 31 -20.16 -14.92 -5.09
N GLU A 32 -19.04 -15.08 -4.39
CA GLU A 32 -17.82 -14.33 -4.64
C GLU A 32 -17.28 -14.68 -6.03
N ASN A 33 -17.19 -15.98 -6.34
CA ASN A 33 -16.73 -16.46 -7.65
C ASN A 33 -17.62 -15.94 -8.79
N GLU A 34 -18.94 -16.03 -8.63
CA GLU A 34 -19.90 -15.54 -9.62
C GLU A 34 -19.82 -14.00 -9.80
N ALA A 35 -19.66 -13.25 -8.71
CA ALA A 35 -19.47 -11.81 -8.77
C ALA A 35 -18.14 -11.43 -9.49
N TYR A 36 -17.06 -12.17 -9.22
CA TYR A 36 -15.79 -11.97 -9.92
C TYR A 36 -15.90 -12.31 -11.40
N ARG A 37 -16.54 -13.43 -11.75
CA ARG A 37 -16.78 -13.84 -13.12
C ARG A 37 -17.57 -12.77 -13.89
N GLN A 38 -18.65 -12.26 -13.32
CA GLN A 38 -19.48 -11.20 -13.92
C GLN A 38 -18.69 -9.90 -14.11
N LEU A 39 -17.90 -9.48 -13.13
CA LEU A 39 -17.03 -8.30 -13.22
C LEU A 39 -16.00 -8.46 -14.35
N LYS A 40 -15.34 -9.61 -14.39
CA LYS A 40 -14.34 -9.95 -15.41
C LYS A 40 -14.95 -9.96 -16.81
N GLU A 41 -16.06 -10.67 -17.00
CA GLU A 41 -16.77 -10.72 -18.29
C GLU A 41 -17.21 -9.34 -18.75
N TRP A 42 -17.69 -8.51 -17.83
CA TRP A 42 -18.09 -7.14 -18.15
C TRP A 42 -16.90 -6.28 -18.62
N ILE A 43 -15.72 -6.43 -17.99
CA ILE A 43 -14.50 -5.73 -18.40
C ILE A 43 -14.03 -6.23 -19.76
N LEU A 44 -13.92 -7.55 -19.94
CA LEU A 44 -13.45 -8.19 -21.19
C LEU A 44 -14.34 -7.84 -22.38
N ALA A 45 -15.66 -7.73 -22.19
CA ALA A 45 -16.58 -7.33 -23.25
C ALA A 45 -16.34 -5.90 -23.76
N GLN A 46 -15.59 -5.08 -23.04
CA GLN A 46 -15.26 -3.71 -23.39
C GLN A 46 -13.81 -3.51 -23.81
N GLU A 47 -12.98 -4.55 -23.81
CA GLU A 47 -11.57 -4.47 -24.21
C GLU A 47 -11.42 -3.78 -25.56
N GLY A 48 -10.42 -2.90 -25.67
CA GLY A 48 -10.14 -2.12 -26.87
C GLY A 48 -11.08 -0.95 -27.15
N SER A 49 -12.19 -0.79 -26.40
CA SER A 49 -13.13 0.32 -26.52
C SER A 49 -13.16 1.24 -25.28
N LEU A 50 -12.43 0.88 -24.22
CA LEU A 50 -12.43 1.62 -22.95
C LEU A 50 -11.66 2.93 -23.06
N GLU A 51 -12.30 4.01 -22.63
CA GLU A 51 -11.65 5.29 -22.43
C GLU A 51 -10.99 5.36 -21.04
N ASP A 52 -9.95 6.19 -20.88
CA ASP A 52 -9.25 6.42 -19.61
C ASP A 52 -10.19 6.86 -18.48
N SER A 53 -11.18 7.69 -18.81
CA SER A 53 -12.22 8.13 -17.89
C SER A 53 -13.06 6.96 -17.38
N SER A 54 -13.46 6.03 -18.25
CA SER A 54 -14.23 4.85 -17.86
C SER A 54 -13.44 3.92 -16.96
N VAL A 55 -12.15 3.71 -17.24
CA VAL A 55 -11.27 2.91 -16.39
C VAL A 55 -11.16 3.55 -15.00
N LYS A 56 -10.87 4.85 -14.94
CA LYS A 56 -10.67 5.57 -13.69
C LYS A 56 -11.95 5.72 -12.86
N ASP A 57 -13.06 6.05 -13.51
CA ASP A 57 -14.27 6.48 -12.81
C ASP A 57 -15.23 5.33 -12.50
N ILE A 58 -15.05 4.17 -13.15
CA ILE A 58 -15.96 3.02 -13.03
C ILE A 58 -15.21 1.74 -12.69
N ILE A 59 -14.30 1.30 -13.58
CA ILE A 59 -13.72 -0.04 -13.51
C ILE A 59 -12.78 -0.17 -12.32
N GLN A 60 -11.82 0.75 -12.19
CA GLN A 60 -10.86 0.73 -11.09
C GLN A 60 -11.57 0.78 -9.74
N PRO A 61 -12.52 1.70 -9.45
CA PRO A 61 -13.27 1.70 -8.19
C PRO A 61 -14.07 0.41 -7.92
N LEU A 62 -14.58 -0.26 -8.96
CA LEU A 62 -15.27 -1.54 -8.80
C LEU A 62 -14.30 -2.67 -8.44
N ILE A 63 -13.13 -2.74 -9.09
CA ILE A 63 -12.12 -3.75 -8.78
C ILE A 63 -11.57 -3.54 -7.37
N GLU A 64 -11.24 -2.30 -7.00
CA GLU A 64 -10.77 -1.95 -5.65
C GLU A 64 -11.79 -2.34 -4.58
N ALA A 65 -13.07 -2.07 -4.81
CA ALA A 65 -14.14 -2.42 -3.89
C ALA A 65 -14.34 -3.94 -3.82
N PHE A 66 -14.29 -4.65 -4.97
CA PHE A 66 -14.43 -6.11 -5.04
C PHE A 66 -13.36 -6.80 -4.18
N PHE A 67 -12.08 -6.44 -4.37
CA PHE A 67 -10.96 -7.01 -3.63
C PHE A 67 -10.77 -6.44 -2.22
N SER A 68 -11.68 -5.60 -1.75
CA SER A 68 -11.72 -5.16 -0.36
C SER A 68 -12.72 -5.97 0.46
N SER A 69 -13.99 -5.98 0.07
CA SER A 69 -15.03 -6.77 0.75
C SER A 69 -16.36 -6.77 0.00
N PRO A 70 -17.29 -7.72 0.29
CA PRO A 70 -18.65 -7.70 -0.28
C PRO A 70 -19.43 -6.45 0.13
N TRP A 71 -19.21 -5.88 1.31
CA TRP A 71 -19.82 -4.61 1.74
C TRP A 71 -19.42 -3.45 0.85
N ALA A 72 -18.12 -3.31 0.57
CA ALA A 72 -17.59 -2.27 -0.30
C ALA A 72 -18.05 -2.46 -1.75
N TYR A 73 -18.00 -3.70 -2.26
CA TYR A 73 -18.39 -4.00 -3.64
C TYR A 73 -19.88 -3.69 -3.89
N LYS A 74 -20.77 -4.15 -3.01
CA LYS A 74 -22.21 -3.86 -3.11
C LYS A 74 -22.51 -2.37 -3.02
N ALA A 75 -21.87 -1.65 -2.10
CA ALA A 75 -22.03 -0.20 -1.95
C ALA A 75 -21.60 0.53 -3.22
N ARG A 76 -20.45 0.15 -3.79
CA ARG A 76 -19.93 0.74 -5.03
C ARG A 76 -20.81 0.44 -6.23
N LEU A 77 -21.29 -0.78 -6.37
CA LEU A 77 -22.25 -1.14 -7.43
C LEU A 77 -23.55 -0.34 -7.32
N THR A 78 -24.03 -0.11 -6.10
CA THR A 78 -25.26 0.68 -5.88
C THR A 78 -25.02 2.15 -6.27
N GLU A 79 -23.91 2.75 -5.86
CA GLU A 79 -23.54 4.12 -6.21
C GLU A 79 -23.40 4.31 -7.73
N LEU A 80 -22.74 3.38 -8.40
CA LEU A 80 -22.48 3.44 -9.85
C LEU A 80 -23.68 2.97 -10.68
N GLY A 81 -24.51 2.08 -10.14
CA GLY A 81 -25.66 1.50 -10.83
C GLY A 81 -26.65 2.53 -11.34
N ASP A 82 -26.92 3.56 -10.53
CA ASP A 82 -27.80 4.67 -10.89
C ASP A 82 -27.22 5.53 -12.04
N LYS A 83 -25.90 5.60 -12.13
CA LYS A 83 -25.20 6.46 -13.10
C LYS A 83 -24.84 5.76 -14.41
N TYR A 84 -24.48 4.48 -14.34
CA TYR A 84 -23.88 3.74 -15.47
C TYR A 84 -24.69 2.51 -15.93
N ALA A 85 -25.95 2.39 -15.51
CA ALA A 85 -26.84 1.32 -15.91
C ALA A 85 -26.25 -0.09 -15.70
N ILE A 86 -25.66 -0.34 -14.53
CA ILE A 86 -25.15 -1.67 -14.17
C ILE A 86 -26.32 -2.67 -14.16
N PRO A 87 -26.17 -3.86 -14.76
CA PRO A 87 -27.22 -4.86 -14.78
C PRO A 87 -27.69 -5.26 -13.39
N ALA A 88 -29.02 -5.43 -13.22
CA ALA A 88 -29.61 -5.75 -11.93
C ALA A 88 -29.19 -7.11 -11.37
N ASP A 89 -28.83 -8.05 -12.23
CA ASP A 89 -28.31 -9.37 -11.85
C ASP A 89 -26.91 -9.26 -11.18
N VAL A 90 -26.06 -8.36 -11.63
CA VAL A 90 -24.75 -8.08 -10.99
C VAL A 90 -24.95 -7.57 -9.55
N ILE A 91 -25.87 -6.61 -9.36
CA ILE A 91 -26.20 -6.08 -8.02
C ILE A 91 -26.80 -7.17 -7.14
N LYS A 92 -27.62 -8.05 -7.73
CA LYS A 92 -28.22 -9.18 -7.01
C LYS A 92 -27.16 -10.20 -6.58
N THR A 93 -26.20 -10.53 -7.44
CA THR A 93 -25.11 -11.46 -7.10
C THR A 93 -24.25 -10.87 -5.96
N ALA A 94 -23.86 -9.61 -6.04
CA ALA A 94 -23.15 -8.93 -4.97
C ALA A 94 -23.93 -8.92 -3.64
N SER A 95 -25.27 -8.80 -3.70
CA SER A 95 -26.11 -8.88 -2.51
C SER A 95 -26.12 -10.29 -1.90
N ARG A 96 -26.09 -11.34 -2.73
CA ARG A 96 -26.01 -12.73 -2.27
C ARG A 96 -24.64 -13.05 -1.66
N TRP A 97 -23.56 -12.55 -2.27
CA TRP A 97 -22.23 -12.66 -1.68
C TRP A 97 -22.16 -12.00 -0.29
N LEU A 98 -22.73 -10.80 -0.17
CA LEU A 98 -22.81 -10.14 1.13
C LEU A 98 -23.63 -10.95 2.15
N GLU A 99 -24.78 -11.48 1.79
CA GLU A 99 -25.62 -12.35 2.65
C GLU A 99 -24.86 -13.62 3.09
N GLU A 100 -24.08 -14.22 2.18
CA GLU A 100 -23.21 -15.38 2.48
C GLU A 100 -22.13 -15.03 3.51
N GLU A 101 -21.42 -13.91 3.32
CA GLU A 101 -20.38 -13.43 4.23
C GLU A 101 -20.96 -13.04 5.61
N GLU A 102 -22.10 -12.35 5.65
CA GLU A 102 -22.80 -12.03 6.92
C GLU A 102 -23.22 -13.30 7.66
N THR A 103 -23.67 -14.33 6.93
CA THR A 103 -24.01 -15.63 7.52
C THR A 103 -22.79 -16.34 8.08
N ALA A 104 -21.64 -16.29 7.38
CA ALA A 104 -20.38 -16.84 7.88
C ALA A 104 -19.91 -16.13 9.15
N VAL A 105 -20.05 -14.80 9.21
CA VAL A 105 -19.73 -13.99 10.39
C VAL A 105 -20.64 -14.34 11.57
N ASP A 106 -21.94 -14.50 11.35
CA ASP A 106 -22.90 -14.86 12.40
C ASP A 106 -22.64 -16.26 12.98
N ASN A 107 -21.99 -17.16 12.20
CA ASN A 107 -21.61 -18.52 12.59
C ASN A 107 -20.08 -18.71 12.67
N LEU A 108 -19.36 -17.66 12.99
CA LEU A 108 -17.89 -17.62 12.86
C LEU A 108 -17.17 -18.73 13.62
N ALA A 109 -17.67 -19.15 14.79
CA ALA A 109 -17.07 -20.25 15.55
C ALA A 109 -17.07 -21.57 14.76
N ASP A 110 -18.20 -21.91 14.13
CA ASP A 110 -18.32 -23.12 13.31
C ASP A 110 -17.46 -23.01 12.02
N VAL A 111 -17.40 -21.82 11.43
CA VAL A 111 -16.57 -21.54 10.25
C VAL A 111 -15.08 -21.64 10.57
N MET A 112 -14.66 -21.19 11.73
CA MET A 112 -13.25 -21.30 12.17
C MET A 112 -12.82 -22.74 12.46
N ASP A 113 -13.76 -23.64 12.79
CA ASP A 113 -13.49 -25.07 12.94
C ASP A 113 -13.26 -25.78 11.60
N ASP A 114 -13.78 -25.23 10.49
CA ASP A 114 -13.62 -25.77 9.12
C ASP A 114 -13.44 -24.63 8.10
N ILE A 115 -12.30 -23.97 8.17
CA ILE A 115 -11.95 -22.83 7.30
C ILE A 115 -11.90 -23.19 5.83
N GLU A 116 -11.55 -24.44 5.51
CA GLU A 116 -11.44 -24.89 4.12
C GLU A 116 -12.79 -24.90 3.40
N SER A 117 -13.91 -25.00 4.13
CA SER A 117 -15.25 -24.92 3.55
C SER A 117 -15.78 -23.48 3.39
N HIS A 118 -15.14 -22.48 4.00
CA HIS A 118 -15.52 -21.07 3.92
C HIS A 118 -14.28 -20.16 3.80
N PRO A 119 -13.50 -20.26 2.73
CA PRO A 119 -12.22 -19.57 2.60
C PRO A 119 -12.38 -18.08 2.20
N SER A 120 -13.22 -17.32 2.89
CA SER A 120 -13.33 -15.88 2.62
C SER A 120 -12.10 -15.11 3.07
N ARG A 121 -11.93 -13.91 2.53
CA ARG A 121 -10.87 -12.98 2.94
C ARG A 121 -10.89 -12.72 4.45
N LEU A 122 -12.06 -12.44 5.01
CA LEU A 122 -12.23 -12.14 6.43
C LEU A 122 -11.88 -13.33 7.31
N VAL A 123 -12.38 -14.52 6.98
CA VAL A 123 -12.13 -15.76 7.74
C VAL A 123 -10.65 -16.11 7.74
N ASN A 124 -9.99 -16.08 6.57
CA ASN A 124 -8.55 -16.33 6.47
C ASN A 124 -7.72 -15.33 7.27
N LEU A 125 -8.12 -14.05 7.25
CA LEU A 125 -7.43 -13.01 8.02
C LEU A 125 -7.58 -13.22 9.53
N ILE A 126 -8.78 -13.51 10.03
CA ILE A 126 -9.02 -13.78 11.45
C ILE A 126 -8.18 -14.97 11.90
N ASN A 127 -8.18 -16.05 11.12
CA ASN A 127 -7.38 -17.24 11.42
C ASN A 127 -5.87 -16.92 11.45
N HIS A 128 -5.38 -16.19 10.48
CA HIS A 128 -3.97 -15.81 10.44
C HIS A 128 -3.57 -14.94 11.66
N ILE A 129 -4.41 -14.00 12.05
CA ILE A 129 -4.16 -13.16 13.23
C ILE A 129 -4.14 -14.02 14.50
N ASP A 130 -5.11 -14.93 14.65
CA ASP A 130 -5.21 -15.80 15.82
C ASP A 130 -4.06 -16.80 15.92
N GLN A 131 -3.65 -17.42 14.82
CA GLN A 131 -2.66 -18.48 14.82
C GLN A 131 -1.21 -17.97 14.74
N GLU A 132 -0.95 -16.93 13.91
CA GLU A 132 0.41 -16.51 13.57
C GLU A 132 0.82 -15.19 14.23
N LEU A 133 -0.15 -14.30 14.50
CA LEU A 133 0.13 -12.95 15.00
C LEU A 133 -0.41 -12.71 16.41
N PHE A 134 -0.76 -13.78 17.13
CA PHE A 134 -1.31 -13.67 18.48
C PHE A 134 -0.38 -12.87 19.42
N GLY A 135 -0.93 -11.84 20.03
CA GLY A 135 -0.21 -10.98 20.97
C GLY A 135 0.71 -9.91 20.34
N GLU A 136 0.90 -9.91 19.03
CA GLU A 136 1.69 -8.89 18.34
C GLU A 136 0.91 -7.57 18.18
N LYS A 137 1.64 -6.46 17.97
CA LYS A 137 1.05 -5.16 17.64
C LYS A 137 0.89 -5.04 16.14
N ILE A 138 -0.36 -4.85 15.68
CA ILE A 138 -0.75 -4.90 14.28
C ILE A 138 -1.49 -3.62 13.90
N VAL A 139 -1.15 -3.05 12.75
CA VAL A 139 -1.94 -1.99 12.10
C VAL A 139 -2.57 -2.56 10.84
N ILE A 140 -3.86 -2.38 10.67
CA ILE A 140 -4.65 -2.92 9.57
C ILE A 140 -5.20 -1.74 8.76
N PHE A 141 -4.94 -1.68 7.47
CA PHE A 141 -5.40 -0.61 6.58
C PHE A 141 -6.36 -1.11 5.52
N THR A 142 -7.38 -0.31 5.27
CA THR A 142 -8.26 -0.41 4.10
C THR A 142 -8.52 0.98 3.52
N ASP A 143 -8.72 1.08 2.20
CA ASP A 143 -9.12 2.33 1.56
C ASP A 143 -10.65 2.47 1.45
N GLN A 144 -11.42 1.40 1.83
CA GLN A 144 -12.87 1.35 1.74
C GLN A 144 -13.52 1.50 3.12
N ILE A 145 -14.37 2.52 3.28
CA ILE A 145 -15.02 2.81 4.56
C ILE A 145 -16.02 1.71 4.96
N GLU A 146 -16.67 1.09 4.00
CA GLU A 146 -17.62 -0.01 4.22
C GLU A 146 -16.89 -1.24 4.78
N THR A 147 -15.71 -1.56 4.23
CA THR A 147 -14.85 -2.62 4.74
C THR A 147 -14.37 -2.30 6.16
N PHE A 148 -13.92 -1.05 6.39
CA PHE A 148 -13.56 -0.63 7.74
C PHE A 148 -14.68 -0.86 8.73
N ASN A 149 -15.89 -0.40 8.44
CA ASN A 149 -17.02 -0.50 9.36
C ASN A 149 -17.39 -1.96 9.67
N ALA A 150 -17.43 -2.82 8.64
CA ALA A 150 -17.75 -4.23 8.79
C ALA A 150 -16.66 -4.99 9.59
N TYR A 151 -15.42 -4.88 9.17
CA TYR A 151 -14.30 -5.60 9.79
C TYR A 151 -14.02 -5.10 11.21
N TYR A 152 -14.14 -3.79 11.45
CA TYR A 152 -13.98 -3.24 12.81
C TYR A 152 -15.01 -3.82 13.79
N LYS A 153 -16.28 -3.98 13.34
CA LYS A 153 -17.31 -4.60 14.14
C LYS A 153 -16.97 -6.06 14.43
N VAL A 154 -16.68 -6.87 13.41
CA VAL A 154 -16.36 -8.29 13.56
C VAL A 154 -15.12 -8.48 14.45
N PHE A 155 -14.06 -7.71 14.25
CA PHE A 155 -12.86 -7.81 15.07
C PHE A 155 -13.10 -7.41 16.52
N LYS A 156 -13.99 -6.45 16.75
CA LYS A 156 -14.43 -6.11 18.11
C LYS A 156 -15.20 -7.26 18.77
N ASP A 157 -16.02 -7.95 18.02
CA ASP A 157 -16.79 -9.09 18.53
C ASP A 157 -15.87 -10.30 18.83
N VAL A 158 -14.85 -10.53 18.00
CA VAL A 158 -13.89 -11.65 18.13
C VAL A 158 -12.81 -11.37 19.18
N PHE A 159 -12.11 -10.23 19.07
CA PHE A 159 -10.92 -9.91 19.87
C PHE A 159 -11.18 -8.90 20.98
N GLY A 160 -12.40 -8.45 21.14
CA GLY A 160 -12.83 -7.60 22.25
C GLY A 160 -12.02 -6.31 22.40
N ASP A 161 -11.48 -6.14 23.61
CA ASP A 161 -10.73 -4.94 23.97
C ASP A 161 -9.34 -4.83 23.34
N GLU A 162 -8.84 -5.87 22.70
CA GLU A 162 -7.56 -5.83 22.00
C GLU A 162 -7.61 -4.95 20.71
N VAL A 163 -8.81 -4.64 20.23
CA VAL A 163 -9.03 -3.89 18.98
C VAL A 163 -9.41 -2.44 19.24
N THR A 164 -8.90 -1.54 18.42
CA THR A 164 -9.34 -0.15 18.33
C THR A 164 -9.36 0.32 16.87
N GLY A 165 -9.99 1.44 16.59
CA GLY A 165 -10.16 1.92 15.22
C GLY A 165 -9.90 3.41 15.04
N PHE A 166 -9.42 3.78 13.85
CA PHE A 166 -9.27 5.15 13.41
C PHE A 166 -9.83 5.31 11.99
N ALA A 167 -10.91 6.07 11.82
CA ALA A 167 -11.57 6.27 10.54
C ALA A 167 -12.35 7.58 10.50
N GLU A 168 -12.67 8.04 9.30
CA GLU A 168 -13.52 9.22 9.09
C GLU A 168 -14.92 9.07 9.73
N SER A 169 -15.43 7.83 9.82
CA SER A 169 -16.71 7.52 10.47
C SER A 169 -16.67 7.63 12.00
N ILE A 170 -15.48 7.70 12.61
CA ILE A 170 -15.29 7.83 14.05
C ILE A 170 -15.12 9.30 14.41
N ASN A 171 -15.83 9.76 15.46
CA ASN A 171 -15.60 11.11 15.98
C ASN A 171 -14.11 11.35 16.24
N ARG A 172 -13.60 12.52 15.83
CA ARG A 172 -12.18 12.88 15.87
C ARG A 172 -11.55 12.72 17.25
N ASP A 173 -12.21 13.19 18.31
CA ASP A 173 -11.66 13.09 19.67
C ASP A 173 -11.55 11.62 20.10
N LYS A 174 -12.56 10.81 19.77
CA LYS A 174 -12.53 9.36 20.04
C LYS A 174 -11.44 8.66 19.23
N ALA A 175 -11.25 9.06 17.97
CA ALA A 175 -10.20 8.52 17.11
C ALA A 175 -8.79 8.81 17.69
N GLU A 176 -8.56 10.02 18.24
CA GLU A 176 -7.31 10.37 18.91
C GLU A 176 -7.09 9.54 20.19
N VAL A 177 -8.13 9.36 21.00
CA VAL A 177 -8.09 8.48 22.18
C VAL A 177 -7.75 7.04 21.77
N ASN A 178 -8.30 6.55 20.69
CA ASN A 178 -8.04 5.22 20.15
C ASN A 178 -6.56 5.05 19.74
N ILE A 179 -5.97 6.03 19.05
CA ILE A 179 -4.54 6.03 18.71
C ILE A 179 -3.68 6.01 19.98
N TYR A 180 -3.99 6.87 20.95
CA TYR A 180 -3.26 6.91 22.19
C TYR A 180 -3.34 5.58 22.95
N ARG A 181 -4.52 4.95 22.98
CA ARG A 181 -4.73 3.63 23.56
C ARG A 181 -3.88 2.58 22.85
N PHE A 182 -3.87 2.54 21.52
CA PHE A 182 -3.04 1.61 20.77
C PHE A 182 -1.55 1.78 21.08
N GLN A 183 -1.09 3.04 21.27
CA GLN A 183 0.31 3.33 21.54
C GLN A 183 0.73 3.01 22.99
N SER A 184 -0.16 3.20 23.97
CA SER A 184 0.19 3.16 25.40
C SER A 184 -0.29 1.90 26.14
N ASP A 185 -1.37 1.26 25.69
CA ASP A 185 -1.93 0.07 26.33
C ASP A 185 -1.32 -1.20 25.71
N PRO A 186 -0.57 -2.01 26.50
CA PRO A 186 -0.01 -3.26 26.00
C PRO A 186 -1.07 -4.31 25.63
N ASN A 187 -2.30 -4.19 26.16
CA ASN A 187 -3.40 -5.11 25.85
C ASN A 187 -4.12 -4.72 24.55
N CYS A 188 -4.03 -3.48 24.09
CA CYS A 188 -4.58 -3.07 22.81
C CYS A 188 -3.61 -3.50 21.70
N LYS A 189 -3.92 -4.56 20.96
CA LYS A 189 -3.03 -5.21 20.00
C LYS A 189 -3.24 -4.74 18.56
N MET A 190 -4.46 -4.39 18.19
CA MET A 190 -4.84 -4.10 16.82
C MET A 190 -5.41 -2.69 16.67
N LEU A 191 -4.93 -1.99 15.65
CA LEU A 191 -5.48 -0.72 15.18
C LEU A 191 -5.95 -0.89 13.74
N ILE A 192 -7.26 -0.78 13.51
CA ILE A 192 -7.82 -0.77 12.15
C ILE A 192 -7.96 0.68 11.70
N CYS A 193 -7.50 0.97 10.50
CA CYS A 193 -7.55 2.31 9.89
C CYS A 193 -8.21 2.28 8.53
N ASP A 194 -9.03 3.29 8.25
CA ASP A 194 -9.36 3.65 6.87
C ASP A 194 -8.25 4.53 6.25
N LYS A 195 -8.47 5.05 5.04
CA LYS A 195 -7.52 5.93 4.34
C LYS A 195 -7.09 7.15 5.17
N SER A 196 -7.96 7.66 6.08
CA SER A 196 -7.67 8.84 6.92
C SER A 196 -6.66 8.52 8.04
N GLY A 197 -6.58 7.27 8.49
CA GLY A 197 -5.64 6.82 9.52
C GLY A 197 -4.19 6.81 9.09
N GLY A 198 -3.95 6.92 7.78
CA GLY A 198 -2.60 6.94 7.20
C GLY A 198 -1.83 8.25 7.40
N GLU A 199 -2.45 9.39 7.68
CA GLU A 199 -1.77 10.69 7.66
C GLU A 199 -1.18 11.12 9.02
N GLY A 200 0.11 11.48 9.03
CA GLY A 200 0.78 12.18 10.14
C GLY A 200 1.04 11.37 11.42
N ARG A 201 0.56 10.13 11.54
CA ARG A 201 0.65 9.34 12.77
C ARG A 201 1.96 8.57 12.89
N ASN A 202 2.43 8.40 14.11
CA ASN A 202 3.58 7.55 14.42
C ASN A 202 3.05 6.22 15.00
N LEU A 203 3.21 5.14 14.22
CA LEU A 203 2.76 3.79 14.58
C LEU A 203 3.95 2.82 14.70
N GLN A 204 5.16 3.33 14.96
CA GLN A 204 6.40 2.55 15.05
C GLN A 204 6.41 1.50 16.17
N ILE A 205 5.39 1.49 17.03
CA ILE A 205 5.21 0.46 18.05
C ILE A 205 4.74 -0.88 17.48
N ALA A 206 4.14 -0.85 16.27
CA ALA A 206 3.68 -2.05 15.59
C ALA A 206 4.79 -2.67 14.74
N ASP A 207 4.80 -4.00 14.66
CA ASP A 207 5.74 -4.78 13.85
C ASP A 207 5.10 -5.25 12.54
N TYR A 208 3.76 -5.29 12.48
CA TYR A 208 2.99 -5.78 11.35
C TYR A 208 2.07 -4.71 10.79
N VAL A 209 2.05 -4.60 9.46
CA VAL A 209 1.07 -3.84 8.72
C VAL A 209 0.30 -4.78 7.79
N ILE A 210 -1.02 -4.86 7.97
CA ILE A 210 -1.90 -5.69 7.14
C ILE A 210 -2.58 -4.80 6.11
N HIS A 211 -2.47 -5.17 4.85
CA HIS A 211 -3.18 -4.53 3.73
C HIS A 211 -4.44 -5.36 3.44
N LEU A 212 -5.62 -4.90 3.94
CA LEU A 212 -6.91 -5.56 3.67
C LEU A 212 -7.29 -5.49 2.20
N ASP A 213 -6.98 -4.39 1.59
CA ASP A 213 -7.03 -4.15 0.16
C ASP A 213 -5.68 -3.66 -0.33
N LEU A 214 -5.30 -4.06 -1.52
CA LEU A 214 -4.04 -3.68 -2.12
C LEU A 214 -4.21 -2.36 -2.86
N PRO A 215 -3.55 -1.27 -2.40
CA PRO A 215 -3.66 0.02 -3.08
C PRO A 215 -3.14 -0.02 -4.50
N TRP A 216 -3.85 0.64 -5.40
CA TRP A 216 -3.42 0.84 -6.79
C TRP A 216 -2.40 1.95 -6.92
N ASN A 217 -2.35 2.84 -5.95
CA ASN A 217 -1.32 3.84 -5.84
C ASN A 217 -0.21 3.34 -4.92
N ILE A 218 0.93 3.04 -5.49
CA ILE A 218 2.10 2.53 -4.76
C ILE A 218 2.55 3.47 -3.64
N ASN A 219 2.35 4.80 -3.77
CA ASN A 219 2.65 5.75 -2.69
C ASN A 219 1.84 5.48 -1.43
N THR A 220 0.62 4.96 -1.57
CA THR A 220 -0.22 4.57 -0.42
C THR A 220 0.41 3.39 0.33
N ILE A 221 0.98 2.41 -0.39
CA ILE A 221 1.72 1.28 0.22
C ILE A 221 2.92 1.83 1.01
N GLU A 222 3.75 2.67 0.39
CA GLU A 222 4.91 3.29 1.05
C GLU A 222 4.49 4.13 2.27
N GLN A 223 3.39 4.87 2.17
CA GLN A 223 2.86 5.64 3.29
C GLN A 223 2.41 4.73 4.44
N ARG A 224 1.66 3.64 4.15
CA ARG A 224 1.22 2.68 5.17
C ARG A 224 2.43 2.06 5.89
N ILE A 225 3.42 1.55 5.16
CA ILE A 225 4.66 0.98 5.74
C ILE A 225 5.45 2.05 6.49
N GLY A 226 5.61 3.23 5.94
CA GLY A 226 6.34 4.36 6.53
C GLY A 226 5.73 4.92 7.83
N ARG A 227 4.52 4.49 8.24
CA ARG A 227 3.99 4.77 9.58
C ARG A 227 4.66 3.95 10.67
N LEU A 228 5.11 2.75 10.32
CA LEU A 228 5.79 1.82 11.21
C LEU A 228 7.31 1.97 11.09
N ASP A 229 7.82 2.13 9.86
CA ASP A 229 9.24 2.24 9.52
C ASP A 229 9.73 3.68 9.69
N ARG A 230 10.02 4.08 10.94
CA ARG A 230 10.49 5.42 11.29
C ARG A 230 11.76 5.40 12.12
N MET A 231 12.53 6.49 12.05
CA MET A 231 13.68 6.70 12.93
C MET A 231 13.28 6.59 14.40
N GLY A 232 14.10 5.88 15.18
CA GLY A 232 13.85 5.61 16.59
C GLY A 232 13.04 4.35 16.89
N ARG A 233 12.63 3.60 15.84
CA ARG A 233 12.07 2.26 15.99
C ARG A 233 13.15 1.27 16.48
N ASN A 234 12.72 0.22 17.18
CA ASN A 234 13.58 -0.92 17.47
C ASN A 234 13.88 -1.70 16.17
N VAL A 235 15.09 -1.53 15.65
CA VAL A 235 15.54 -2.13 14.38
C VAL A 235 15.78 -3.65 14.43
N LYS A 236 15.66 -4.28 15.61
CA LYS A 236 15.87 -5.73 15.75
C LYS A 236 14.72 -6.56 15.19
N LYS A 237 13.53 -5.97 15.07
CA LYS A 237 12.38 -6.60 14.44
C LYS A 237 12.10 -5.95 13.10
N PRO A 238 11.89 -6.72 12.02
CA PRO A 238 11.50 -6.16 10.72
C PRO A 238 10.12 -5.49 10.82
N VAL A 239 9.80 -4.63 9.86
CA VAL A 239 8.44 -4.24 9.57
C VAL A 239 7.90 -5.22 8.54
N THR A 240 6.94 -6.03 8.93
CA THR A 240 6.36 -7.05 8.06
C THR A 240 5.03 -6.59 7.49
N SER A 241 4.97 -6.48 6.16
CA SER A 241 3.72 -6.28 5.42
C SER A 241 3.03 -7.61 5.21
N VAL A 242 1.82 -7.76 5.72
CA VAL A 242 0.94 -8.90 5.40
C VAL A 242 -0.01 -8.44 4.30
N VAL A 243 0.06 -9.08 3.14
CA VAL A 243 -0.78 -8.78 1.98
C VAL A 243 -1.70 -9.97 1.73
N ILE A 244 -3.00 -9.73 1.89
CA ILE A 244 -4.00 -10.75 1.59
C ILE A 244 -4.52 -10.53 0.16
N HIS A 245 -4.54 -11.60 -0.63
CA HIS A 245 -5.11 -11.57 -1.98
C HIS A 245 -5.67 -12.93 -2.41
N SER A 246 -6.59 -12.91 -3.37
CA SER A 246 -7.10 -14.14 -3.98
C SER A 246 -6.17 -14.62 -5.09
N VAL A 247 -5.94 -15.94 -5.16
CA VAL A 247 -5.14 -16.56 -6.24
C VAL A 247 -5.88 -16.54 -7.57
N ASP A 248 -5.16 -16.60 -8.68
CA ASP A 248 -5.67 -16.57 -10.05
C ASP A 248 -6.58 -15.38 -10.37
N SER A 249 -6.32 -14.23 -9.71
CA SER A 249 -7.11 -13.01 -9.81
C SER A 249 -6.29 -11.81 -10.32
N TYR A 250 -7.00 -10.73 -10.67
CA TYR A 250 -6.33 -9.46 -11.00
C TYR A 250 -5.58 -8.87 -9.78
N GLU A 251 -6.04 -9.16 -8.56
CA GLU A 251 -5.37 -8.73 -7.34
C GLU A 251 -4.02 -9.44 -7.16
N GLU A 252 -3.93 -10.74 -7.45
CA GLU A 252 -2.66 -11.45 -7.46
C GLU A 252 -1.69 -10.86 -8.49
N GLN A 253 -2.18 -10.53 -9.71
CA GLN A 253 -1.34 -9.85 -10.69
C GLN A 253 -0.82 -8.51 -10.16
N LEU A 254 -1.67 -7.73 -9.50
CA LEU A 254 -1.29 -6.45 -8.92
C LEU A 254 -0.28 -6.63 -7.78
N PHE A 255 -0.48 -7.63 -6.92
CA PHE A 255 0.48 -7.97 -5.87
C PHE A 255 1.84 -8.32 -6.46
N LYS A 256 1.91 -9.23 -7.43
CA LYS A 256 3.17 -9.62 -8.09
C LYS A 256 3.81 -8.46 -8.84
N PHE A 257 3.01 -7.61 -9.46
CA PHE A 257 3.49 -6.40 -10.11
C PHE A 257 4.20 -5.45 -9.12
N TRP A 258 3.64 -5.27 -7.92
CA TRP A 258 4.25 -4.48 -6.85
C TRP A 258 5.42 -5.19 -6.17
N ASN A 259 5.28 -6.47 -5.85
CA ASN A 259 6.28 -7.24 -5.11
C ASN A 259 7.45 -7.64 -6.01
N ASP A 260 7.19 -8.37 -7.08
CA ASP A 260 8.23 -8.93 -7.94
C ASP A 260 8.79 -7.87 -8.89
N GLY A 261 7.94 -6.96 -9.39
CA GLY A 261 8.35 -5.89 -10.29
C GLY A 261 9.14 -4.78 -9.60
N LEU A 262 8.66 -4.29 -8.47
CA LEU A 262 9.24 -3.12 -7.77
C LEU A 262 9.82 -3.41 -6.40
N ASN A 263 9.54 -4.59 -5.83
CA ASN A 263 9.96 -4.98 -4.47
C ASN A 263 9.55 -3.96 -3.39
N VAL A 264 8.35 -3.37 -3.52
CA VAL A 264 7.88 -2.23 -2.71
C VAL A 264 7.72 -2.57 -1.23
N PHE A 265 7.41 -3.82 -0.91
CA PHE A 265 7.23 -4.25 0.48
C PHE A 265 8.55 -4.45 1.22
N CYS A 266 9.65 -4.73 0.51
CA CYS A 266 10.96 -4.98 1.10
C CYS A 266 11.95 -3.83 0.90
N GLN A 267 11.67 -2.90 -0.04
CA GLN A 267 12.56 -1.78 -0.34
C GLN A 267 11.77 -0.47 -0.42
N SER A 268 12.38 0.62 0.02
CA SER A 268 11.80 1.95 -0.15
C SER A 268 11.71 2.35 -1.63
N LEU A 269 10.65 3.09 -1.97
CA LEU A 269 10.44 3.65 -3.31
C LEU A 269 11.33 4.83 -3.65
N SER A 270 12.21 5.23 -2.75
CA SER A 270 13.08 6.38 -2.96
C SER A 270 13.86 6.23 -4.28
N GLY A 271 13.71 7.22 -5.14
CA GLY A 271 14.32 7.24 -6.47
C GLY A 271 13.47 6.63 -7.59
N LEU A 272 12.31 6.06 -7.27
CA LEU A 272 11.38 5.54 -8.27
C LEU A 272 10.26 6.53 -8.62
N GLU A 273 10.21 7.70 -7.96
CA GLU A 273 9.16 8.70 -8.14
C GLU A 273 8.99 9.15 -9.60
N ILE A 274 10.08 9.10 -10.38
CA ILE A 274 10.09 9.53 -11.78
C ILE A 274 9.24 8.60 -12.67
N ILE A 275 9.24 7.29 -12.39
CA ILE A 275 8.52 6.29 -13.19
C ILE A 275 7.09 6.05 -12.71
N MET A 276 6.66 6.66 -11.60
CA MET A 276 5.36 6.38 -10.98
C MET A 276 4.17 6.71 -11.88
N ASN A 277 4.24 7.83 -12.61
CA ASN A 277 3.16 8.19 -13.54
C ASN A 277 3.05 7.20 -14.70
N ASP A 278 4.19 6.71 -15.19
CA ASP A 278 4.24 5.71 -16.25
C ASP A 278 3.67 4.36 -15.78
N ILE A 279 3.99 3.95 -14.55
CA ILE A 279 3.45 2.75 -13.92
C ILE A 279 1.92 2.80 -13.82
N ASN A 280 1.34 3.92 -13.37
CA ASN A 280 -0.10 4.08 -13.29
C ASN A 280 -0.77 4.00 -14.68
N ASN A 281 -0.12 4.51 -15.73
CA ASN A 281 -0.60 4.37 -17.08
C ASN A 281 -0.51 2.92 -17.56
N LYS A 282 0.58 2.21 -17.28
CA LYS A 282 0.74 0.77 -17.61
C LYS A 282 -0.37 -0.08 -16.97
N ILE A 283 -0.75 0.19 -15.71
CA ILE A 283 -1.87 -0.50 -15.06
C ILE A 283 -3.19 -0.23 -15.79
N LYS A 284 -3.49 1.01 -16.13
CA LYS A 284 -4.71 1.35 -16.88
C LYS A 284 -4.74 0.69 -18.27
N GLU A 285 -3.61 0.73 -18.98
CA GLU A 285 -3.52 0.08 -20.29
C GLU A 285 -3.68 -1.45 -20.18
N SER A 286 -3.19 -2.10 -19.13
CA SER A 286 -3.42 -3.53 -18.93
C SER A 286 -4.90 -3.88 -18.78
N ILE A 287 -5.68 -3.05 -18.09
CA ILE A 287 -7.13 -3.23 -17.97
C ILE A 287 -7.82 -3.10 -19.35
N LYS A 288 -7.37 -2.16 -20.18
CA LYS A 288 -7.99 -1.90 -21.49
C LYS A 288 -7.68 -2.96 -22.55
N THR A 289 -6.52 -3.57 -22.45
CA THR A 289 -5.96 -4.38 -23.54
C THR A 289 -5.81 -5.85 -23.19
N ASP A 290 -5.61 -6.18 -21.91
CA ASP A 290 -5.35 -7.54 -21.45
C ASP A 290 -5.56 -7.63 -19.93
N PHE A 291 -6.80 -7.67 -19.50
CA PHE A 291 -7.16 -7.76 -18.09
C PHE A 291 -6.69 -9.07 -17.44
N GLU A 292 -6.63 -10.16 -18.19
CA GLU A 292 -6.30 -11.48 -17.63
C GLU A 292 -4.82 -11.66 -17.31
N PHE A 293 -3.91 -11.07 -18.12
CA PHE A 293 -2.46 -11.33 -17.99
C PHE A 293 -1.61 -10.09 -18.17
N GLY A 294 -2.22 -8.92 -18.38
CA GLY A 294 -1.51 -7.71 -18.78
C GLY A 294 -0.45 -7.27 -17.78
N LEU A 295 -0.75 -7.31 -16.47
CA LEU A 295 0.24 -6.95 -15.44
C LEU A 295 1.39 -7.97 -15.37
N TYR A 296 1.10 -9.26 -15.46
CA TYR A 296 2.17 -10.29 -15.48
C TYR A 296 3.16 -10.08 -16.62
N ARG A 297 2.67 -9.71 -17.81
CA ARG A 297 3.53 -9.47 -18.99
C ARG A 297 4.42 -8.24 -18.83
N LEU A 298 4.03 -7.29 -18.01
CA LEU A 298 4.79 -6.07 -17.73
C LEU A 298 5.91 -6.25 -16.70
N ILE A 299 5.83 -7.27 -15.83
CA ILE A 299 6.78 -7.48 -14.73
C ILE A 299 8.25 -7.52 -15.21
N PRO A 300 8.64 -8.26 -16.27
CA PRO A 300 10.05 -8.32 -16.69
C PRO A 300 10.61 -6.98 -17.17
N GLU A 301 9.77 -6.13 -17.79
CA GLU A 301 10.16 -4.79 -18.19
C GLU A 301 10.29 -3.87 -16.97
N LEU A 302 9.33 -3.95 -16.05
CA LEU A 302 9.30 -3.17 -14.83
C LEU A 302 10.52 -3.42 -13.94
N ILE A 303 10.95 -4.67 -13.79
CA ILE A 303 12.17 -5.05 -13.07
C ILE A 303 13.38 -4.29 -13.65
N LYS A 304 13.55 -4.34 -14.97
CA LYS A 304 14.68 -3.67 -15.64
C LYS A 304 14.66 -2.16 -15.47
N GLU A 305 13.47 -1.55 -15.57
CA GLU A 305 13.30 -0.11 -15.36
C GLU A 305 13.63 0.28 -13.92
N ALA A 306 13.12 -0.47 -12.95
CA ALA A 306 13.37 -0.24 -11.53
C ALA A 306 14.86 -0.40 -11.16
N GLU A 307 15.54 -1.42 -11.66
CA GLU A 307 16.98 -1.64 -11.45
C GLU A 307 17.80 -0.49 -12.02
N LYS A 308 17.55 -0.12 -13.28
CA LYS A 308 18.23 1.00 -13.93
C LYS A 308 18.05 2.31 -13.15
N MET A 309 16.84 2.56 -12.65
CA MET A 309 16.56 3.78 -11.89
C MET A 309 17.29 3.77 -10.55
N ARG A 310 17.28 2.65 -9.81
CA ARG A 310 18.01 2.50 -8.55
C ARG A 310 19.52 2.69 -8.74
N GLU A 311 20.10 2.12 -9.79
CA GLU A 311 21.52 2.36 -10.12
C GLU A 311 21.82 3.84 -10.38
N THR A 312 20.93 4.53 -11.09
CA THR A 312 21.08 5.96 -11.37
C THR A 312 21.07 6.78 -10.09
N VAL A 313 20.10 6.53 -9.20
CA VAL A 313 19.98 7.21 -7.91
C VAL A 313 21.20 6.92 -7.03
N GLN A 314 21.68 5.68 -6.98
CA GLN A 314 22.89 5.35 -6.21
C GLN A 314 24.11 6.10 -6.73
N ARG A 315 24.27 6.22 -8.05
CA ARG A 315 25.37 7.01 -8.64
C ARG A 315 25.27 8.48 -8.26
N GLU A 316 24.08 9.08 -8.36
CA GLU A 316 23.86 10.48 -7.95
C GLU A 316 24.18 10.70 -6.48
N GLN A 317 23.77 9.80 -5.59
CA GLN A 317 24.10 9.88 -4.16
C GLN A 317 25.58 9.79 -3.87
N ILE A 318 26.33 8.95 -4.60
CA ILE A 318 27.79 8.86 -4.49
C ILE A 318 28.40 10.21 -4.90
N PHE A 319 27.91 10.81 -6.00
CA PHE A 319 28.40 12.12 -6.45
C PHE A 319 28.07 13.23 -5.46
N ASP A 320 26.85 13.26 -4.91
CA ASP A 320 26.45 14.26 -3.92
C ASP A 320 27.26 14.12 -2.62
N THR A 321 27.46 12.89 -2.15
CA THR A 321 28.29 12.62 -0.97
C THR A 321 29.75 13.05 -1.21
N ALA A 322 30.30 12.76 -2.38
CA ALA A 322 31.62 13.21 -2.77
C ALA A 322 31.70 14.75 -2.84
N ALA A 323 30.69 15.39 -3.47
CA ALA A 323 30.61 16.85 -3.57
C ALA A 323 30.53 17.51 -2.18
N MET A 324 29.77 16.95 -1.25
CA MET A 324 29.71 17.44 0.13
C MET A 324 31.03 17.30 0.87
N ARG A 325 31.78 16.21 0.67
CA ARG A 325 33.13 16.04 1.25
C ARG A 325 34.14 17.05 0.72
N PHE A 326 34.05 17.43 -0.56
CA PHE A 326 34.95 18.40 -1.18
C PHE A 326 34.47 19.86 -1.01
N ARG A 327 33.26 20.11 -0.55
CA ARG A 327 32.73 21.47 -0.34
C ARG A 327 33.64 22.37 0.55
N PRO A 328 34.20 21.88 1.67
CA PRO A 328 35.14 22.70 2.45
C PRO A 328 36.39 23.12 1.69
N LEU A 329 36.93 22.22 0.86
CA LEU A 329 38.08 22.50 0.01
C LEU A 329 37.74 23.53 -1.08
N TYR A 330 36.58 23.43 -1.68
CA TYR A 330 36.09 24.37 -2.70
C TYR A 330 35.93 25.77 -2.11
N LEU A 331 35.36 25.90 -0.93
CA LEU A 331 35.20 27.18 -0.22
C LEU A 331 36.55 27.78 0.20
N GLN A 332 37.57 26.95 0.53
CA GLN A 332 38.92 27.41 0.80
C GLN A 332 39.62 27.91 -0.46
N LEU A 333 39.48 27.19 -1.58
CA LEU A 333 40.00 27.59 -2.89
C LEU A 333 39.35 28.90 -3.38
N GLU A 334 38.05 29.04 -3.23
CA GLU A 334 37.31 30.26 -3.59
C GLU A 334 37.80 31.47 -2.77
N LYS A 335 37.95 31.30 -1.46
CA LYS A 335 38.54 32.34 -0.59
C LYS A 335 40.00 32.68 -0.99
N PHE A 336 40.78 31.67 -1.32
CA PHE A 336 42.19 31.90 -1.76
C PHE A 336 42.23 32.67 -3.07
N ILE A 337 41.41 32.31 -4.07
CA ILE A 337 41.30 32.99 -5.36
C ILE A 337 40.86 34.45 -5.19
N VAL A 338 39.86 34.71 -4.37
CA VAL A 338 39.38 36.08 -4.07
C VAL A 338 40.47 36.92 -3.42
N VAL A 339 41.23 36.36 -2.49
CA VAL A 339 42.35 37.06 -1.84
C VAL A 339 43.48 37.37 -2.84
N GLN A 340 43.81 36.41 -3.71
CA GLN A 340 44.85 36.62 -4.74
C GLN A 340 44.43 37.68 -5.78
N LEU A 341 43.18 37.62 -6.24
CA LEU A 341 42.67 38.65 -7.16
C LEU A 341 42.63 40.03 -6.52
N SER A 342 42.26 40.13 -5.25
CA SER A 342 42.30 41.40 -4.50
C SER A 342 43.71 41.95 -4.36
N ARG A 343 44.70 41.08 -4.05
CA ARG A 343 46.12 41.48 -4.00
C ARG A 343 46.64 41.91 -5.36
N HIS A 344 46.25 41.23 -6.42
CA HIS A 344 46.65 41.61 -7.79
C HIS A 344 46.09 42.95 -8.21
N LYS A 345 44.79 43.22 -7.93
CA LYS A 345 44.18 44.53 -8.15
C LYS A 345 44.85 45.65 -7.33
N PHE A 346 45.20 45.37 -6.08
CA PHE A 346 45.90 46.33 -5.21
C PHE A 346 47.29 46.65 -5.73
N ASN A 347 48.05 45.65 -6.18
CA ASN A 347 49.38 45.85 -6.77
C ASN A 347 49.33 46.65 -8.09
N LEU A 348 48.34 46.37 -8.95
CA LEU A 348 48.07 47.16 -10.17
C LEU A 348 47.71 48.62 -9.85
N PHE A 349 46.94 48.84 -8.79
CA PHE A 349 46.58 50.19 -8.36
C PHE A 349 47.79 50.98 -7.84
N ILE A 350 48.67 50.32 -7.10
CA ILE A 350 49.91 50.96 -6.66
C ILE A 350 50.86 51.24 -7.81
N MET A 351 51.06 50.33 -8.77
CA MET A 351 51.91 50.57 -9.94
C MET A 351 51.42 51.74 -10.80
N ASN A 352 50.09 51.88 -10.99
CA ASN A 352 49.50 52.97 -11.75
C ASN A 352 49.51 54.33 -11.02
N ARG A 353 49.88 54.36 -9.73
CA ARG A 353 49.95 55.58 -8.93
C ARG A 353 51.36 56.11 -8.79
N TYR A 354 52.39 55.34 -9.13
CA TYR A 354 53.79 55.65 -9.03
C TYR A 354 54.53 55.63 -10.38
N MET A 355 53.82 55.45 -11.50
CA MET A 355 54.24 55.86 -12.86
C MET A 355 53.51 57.17 -13.23
#